data_4b3d0d7a96824934dad9aad1d7fe80e1
#
_entry.id   4b3d0d7a96824934dad9aad1d7fe80e1
#
_cell.length_a   1.000
_cell.length_b   1.000
_cell.length_c   1.000
_cell.angle_alpha   90.00
_cell.angle_beta   90.00
_cell.angle_gamma   90.00
#
_symmetry.space_group_name_H-M   'P 1'
#
loop_
_entity.id
_entity.type
_entity.pdbx_description
1 polymer ?
#
loop_
_entity_poly.entity_id
_entity_poly.type
_entity_poly.pdbx_seq_one_letter_code
_entity_poly.pdbx_strand_id
1 'polypeptide(L)'
;RDLVRSRGLGDVYKRQGEYNILDGNWISGIPFIDKIRLGNQENLNDDALNNKARNTYFFLPFLLGLVGLYFLYNQDPKRFWVLMLFFLFTGVALNVYLYERPFEPRERDYALVGSFYVFSIWIGLGCMGVIKKISEYISNRVASPLVVMICLLVVPFLMAFQNWDDHNRSNPYTAQSLSRSYLQSIQKDKGAIIFTIGDNDTFALWYAQDIEGYRTDVRTINSSLLGTDWYIDQMKRKTYESEPIPSQMTHDLYAYGVRDVIRYQPVLDSVRWDIKDFMNWISSDHPRTKIKDFLTKTGRDPNQLPKSQQEGVFYPTRKIRVPVNKENVLKSGIVKPEDADKILPYIDINLPETAILKNQMMMLDILANNDWKRPIYFTGGSYSDSEYMWMKKYLQLEGLVYKLVPIKTDLGKENPYLMGRIDSELMYDIVMQLSL
;
A
#
# COMPACT_ATOMS: atom_id res chain seq x y z
N ARG A 1 -2.80 16.88 -10.27
CA ARG A 1 -2.29 15.48 -10.33
C ARG A 1 -1.36 15.18 -9.16
N ASP A 2 -0.58 16.14 -8.70
CA ASP A 2 0.48 15.94 -7.71
C ASP A 2 0.02 16.12 -6.25
N LEU A 3 -1.11 16.79 -6.04
CA LEU A 3 -1.68 17.05 -4.72
C LEU A 3 -2.25 15.80 -4.02
N VAL A 4 -2.62 14.77 -4.76
CA VAL A 4 -3.19 13.52 -4.21
C VAL A 4 -2.11 12.48 -3.88
N ARG A 5 -0.94 12.57 -4.51
CA ARG A 5 0.18 11.66 -4.29
C ARG A 5 0.96 11.87 -2.99
N SER A 6 0.79 13.01 -2.33
CA SER A 6 1.79 13.43 -1.35
C SER A 6 1.30 13.70 0.07
N ARG A 7 0.02 13.61 0.40
CA ARG A 7 -0.46 14.16 1.67
C ARG A 7 -0.46 13.25 2.90
N GLY A 8 -0.11 12.00 2.81
CA GLY A 8 -0.04 11.11 4.00
C GLY A 8 1.38 10.66 4.33
N LEU A 9 2.19 10.45 3.30
CA LEU A 9 3.58 10.02 3.40
C LEU A 9 4.53 11.02 2.70
N GLY A 10 3.95 12.08 2.13
CA GLY A 10 4.61 13.01 1.23
C GLY A 10 5.79 13.77 1.82
N ASP A 11 5.80 14.00 3.12
CA ASP A 11 6.90 14.76 3.73
C ASP A 11 8.18 13.93 3.83
N VAL A 12 8.08 12.63 3.95
CA VAL A 12 9.26 11.75 3.91
C VAL A 12 9.80 11.67 2.48
N TYR A 13 8.94 11.65 1.48
CA TYR A 13 9.33 11.50 0.07
C TYR A 13 9.70 12.81 -0.62
N LYS A 14 9.16 13.93 -0.19
CA LYS A 14 9.59 15.26 -0.67
C LYS A 14 11.05 15.58 -0.37
N ARG A 15 11.68 14.82 0.51
CA ARG A 15 13.08 14.98 0.87
C ARG A 15 14.04 14.43 -0.18
N GLN A 16 13.54 13.74 -1.17
CA GLN A 16 14.34 12.92 -2.07
C GLN A 16 14.69 13.57 -3.41
N GLY A 17 14.42 14.87 -3.56
CA GLY A 17 14.76 15.62 -4.74
C GLY A 17 14.02 15.19 -6.01
N GLU A 18 12.85 14.56 -5.87
CA GLU A 18 12.08 14.06 -7.00
C GLU A 18 11.65 15.15 -7.98
N TYR A 19 11.39 16.37 -7.50
CA TYR A 19 10.90 17.48 -8.31
C TYR A 19 11.70 18.76 -8.17
N ASN A 20 12.55 18.85 -7.14
CA ASN A 20 13.34 20.02 -6.83
C ASN A 20 14.70 19.61 -6.27
N ILE A 21 15.77 20.21 -6.77
CA ILE A 21 17.14 19.98 -6.29
C ILE A 21 17.33 20.27 -4.78
N LEU A 22 16.42 21.04 -4.19
CA LEU A 22 16.43 21.37 -2.76
C LEU A 22 15.72 20.33 -1.89
N ASP A 23 14.83 19.53 -2.47
CA ASP A 23 14.05 18.55 -1.75
C ASP A 23 14.79 17.21 -1.70
N GLY A 24 14.97 16.66 -0.49
CA GLY A 24 15.61 15.37 -0.26
C GLY A 24 17.11 15.28 -0.49
N ASN A 25 17.76 16.36 -0.89
CA ASN A 25 19.21 16.40 -1.02
C ASN A 25 19.87 16.67 0.33
N TRP A 26 21.00 15.98 0.56
CA TRP A 26 21.80 16.22 1.75
C TRP A 26 22.36 17.65 1.76
N ILE A 27 22.50 18.24 2.93
CA ILE A 27 23.15 19.51 3.19
C ILE A 27 24.29 19.29 4.18
N SER A 28 25.44 19.93 3.95
CA SER A 28 26.60 19.74 4.82
C SER A 28 26.57 20.62 6.07
N GLY A 29 25.92 21.78 5.98
CA GLY A 29 26.01 22.86 6.98
C GLY A 29 27.23 23.75 6.80
N ILE A 30 28.08 23.50 5.79
CA ILE A 30 29.21 24.33 5.45
C ILE A 30 28.82 25.23 4.27
N PRO A 31 28.63 26.55 4.48
CA PRO A 31 28.01 27.44 3.48
C PRO A 31 28.70 27.42 2.10
N PHE A 32 30.02 27.32 2.09
CA PHE A 32 30.79 27.28 0.84
C PHE A 32 30.46 26.01 0.02
N ILE A 33 30.38 24.84 0.66
CA ILE A 33 30.11 23.55 0.00
C ILE A 33 28.67 23.54 -0.48
N ASP A 34 27.74 23.93 0.37
CA ASP A 34 26.31 23.94 0.07
C ASP A 34 25.98 24.92 -1.06
N LYS A 35 26.64 26.10 -1.09
CA LYS A 35 26.49 27.08 -2.17
C LYS A 35 26.98 26.56 -3.53
N ILE A 36 28.10 25.85 -3.56
CA ILE A 36 28.62 25.25 -4.82
C ILE A 36 27.65 24.18 -5.34
N ARG A 37 27.11 23.38 -4.44
CA ARG A 37 26.30 22.22 -4.81
C ARG A 37 24.83 22.56 -5.09
N LEU A 38 24.21 23.39 -4.27
CA LEU A 38 22.77 23.66 -4.27
C LEU A 38 22.44 25.14 -4.64
N GLY A 39 23.46 25.97 -4.88
CA GLY A 39 23.26 27.41 -5.08
C GLY A 39 23.17 28.18 -3.77
N ASN A 40 22.70 29.44 -3.86
CA ASN A 40 22.60 30.32 -2.68
C ASN A 40 21.47 29.82 -1.75
N GLN A 41 21.81 29.52 -0.51
CA GLN A 41 20.90 28.99 0.50
C GLN A 41 20.22 30.09 1.36
N GLU A 42 20.57 31.38 1.16
CA GLU A 42 20.06 32.48 1.97
C GLU A 42 18.66 32.94 1.54
N ASN A 43 18.31 32.72 0.26
CA ASN A 43 17.06 33.22 -0.35
C ASN A 43 16.08 32.05 -0.65
N LEU A 44 16.04 31.05 0.20
CA LEU A 44 15.05 29.98 0.09
C LEU A 44 13.70 30.45 0.63
N ASN A 45 12.63 29.82 0.15
CA ASN A 45 11.30 30.02 0.71
C ASN A 45 11.22 29.46 2.16
N ASP A 46 10.26 29.95 2.92
CA ASP A 46 10.09 29.60 4.32
C ASP A 46 9.87 28.09 4.53
N ASP A 47 9.19 27.44 3.60
CA ASP A 47 8.96 25.99 3.65
C ASP A 47 10.27 25.18 3.56
N ALA A 48 11.21 25.62 2.71
CA ALA A 48 12.51 25.00 2.58
C ALA A 48 13.43 25.31 3.76
N LEU A 49 13.41 26.56 4.25
CA LEU A 49 14.23 26.97 5.41
C LEU A 49 13.80 26.27 6.70
N ASN A 50 12.48 26.14 6.93
CA ASN A 50 11.89 25.55 8.11
C ASN A 50 11.66 24.05 7.99
N ASN A 51 12.12 23.42 6.90
CA ASN A 51 12.00 21.97 6.74
C ASN A 51 12.85 21.26 7.81
N LYS A 52 12.17 20.52 8.69
CA LYS A 52 12.80 19.75 9.78
C LYS A 52 13.86 18.76 9.32
N ALA A 53 13.78 18.32 8.06
CA ALA A 53 14.75 17.42 7.45
C ALA A 53 16.05 18.12 7.00
N ARG A 54 16.18 19.41 7.13
CA ARG A 54 17.44 20.13 6.82
C ARG A 54 18.47 19.96 7.93
N ASN A 55 18.88 18.73 8.17
CA ASN A 55 19.87 18.39 9.19
C ASN A 55 21.29 18.61 8.68
N THR A 56 22.16 19.16 9.51
CA THR A 56 23.55 19.51 9.14
C THR A 56 24.52 18.83 10.07
N TYR A 57 25.34 17.92 9.56
CA TYR A 57 26.30 17.15 10.37
C TYR A 57 27.75 17.56 10.14
N PHE A 58 28.02 18.57 9.32
CA PHE A 58 29.37 19.12 9.02
C PHE A 58 30.36 18.04 8.59
N PHE A 59 29.88 16.96 7.95
CA PHE A 59 30.64 15.74 7.63
C PHE A 59 31.28 15.04 8.82
N LEU A 60 30.99 15.39 10.06
CA LEU A 60 31.68 14.84 11.24
C LEU A 60 31.53 13.30 11.35
N PRO A 61 30.34 12.70 11.22
CA PRO A 61 30.24 11.23 11.19
C PRO A 61 31.00 10.60 10.04
N PHE A 62 30.94 11.22 8.86
CA PHE A 62 31.64 10.72 7.66
C PHE A 62 33.15 10.74 7.84
N LEU A 63 33.72 11.86 8.27
CA LEU A 63 35.16 12.00 8.48
C LEU A 63 35.66 11.03 9.56
N LEU A 64 34.91 10.87 10.65
CA LEU A 64 35.29 9.92 11.70
C LEU A 64 35.22 8.48 11.20
N GLY A 65 34.23 8.13 10.35
CA GLY A 65 34.16 6.85 9.68
C GLY A 65 35.34 6.58 8.76
N LEU A 66 35.80 7.58 7.98
CA LEU A 66 37.00 7.46 7.14
C LEU A 66 38.26 7.26 7.98
N VAL A 67 38.39 7.94 9.12
CA VAL A 67 39.50 7.72 10.06
C VAL A 67 39.48 6.27 10.55
N GLY A 68 38.30 5.72 10.88
CA GLY A 68 38.15 4.35 11.32
C GLY A 68 38.45 3.31 10.26
N LEU A 69 38.04 3.59 9.03
CA LEU A 69 38.37 2.77 7.85
C LEU A 69 39.87 2.70 7.66
N TYR A 70 40.56 3.85 7.66
CA TYR A 70 42.02 3.93 7.58
C TYR A 70 42.72 3.25 8.74
N PHE A 71 42.22 3.45 9.96
CA PHE A 71 42.73 2.81 11.17
C PHE A 71 42.64 1.28 11.05
N LEU A 72 41.50 0.74 10.66
CA LEU A 72 41.30 -0.70 10.50
C LEU A 72 42.20 -1.29 9.40
N TYR A 73 42.35 -0.60 8.26
CA TYR A 73 43.23 -1.02 7.19
C TYR A 73 44.68 -1.24 7.66
N ASN A 74 45.18 -0.31 8.51
CA ASN A 74 46.55 -0.42 9.03
C ASN A 74 46.69 -1.42 10.18
N GLN A 75 45.63 -1.70 10.97
CA GLN A 75 45.71 -2.60 12.11
C GLN A 75 45.41 -4.06 11.74
N ASP A 76 44.41 -4.28 10.91
CA ASP A 76 43.96 -5.62 10.51
C ASP A 76 43.39 -5.61 9.07
N PRO A 77 44.23 -5.76 8.08
CA PRO A 77 43.81 -5.79 6.68
C PRO A 77 42.82 -6.91 6.36
N LYS A 78 42.83 -8.04 7.08
CA LYS A 78 41.90 -9.13 6.84
C LYS A 78 40.49 -8.72 7.23
N ARG A 79 40.28 -8.17 8.44
CA ARG A 79 38.97 -7.67 8.87
C ARG A 79 38.53 -6.45 8.07
N PHE A 80 39.47 -5.61 7.64
CA PHE A 80 39.18 -4.51 6.73
C PHE A 80 38.48 -5.02 5.47
N TRP A 81 39.04 -5.99 4.79
CA TRP A 81 38.46 -6.52 3.54
C TRP A 81 37.11 -7.22 3.77
N VAL A 82 36.93 -7.92 4.89
CA VAL A 82 35.63 -8.52 5.23
C VAL A 82 34.55 -7.46 5.37
N LEU A 83 34.81 -6.40 6.13
CA LEU A 83 33.85 -5.31 6.33
C LEU A 83 33.68 -4.49 5.04
N MET A 84 34.75 -4.26 4.28
CA MET A 84 34.68 -3.54 3.01
C MET A 84 33.81 -4.27 2.00
N LEU A 85 33.99 -5.58 1.83
CA LEU A 85 33.14 -6.38 0.93
C LEU A 85 31.69 -6.37 1.40
N PHE A 86 31.45 -6.52 2.71
CA PHE A 86 30.09 -6.46 3.24
C PHE A 86 29.46 -5.10 2.96
N PHE A 87 30.17 -4.00 3.18
CA PHE A 87 29.73 -2.64 2.85
C PHE A 87 29.39 -2.48 1.37
N LEU A 88 30.28 -2.92 0.48
CA LEU A 88 30.09 -2.81 -0.96
C LEU A 88 28.91 -3.65 -1.45
N PHE A 89 28.75 -4.89 -0.96
CA PHE A 89 27.66 -5.76 -1.41
C PHE A 89 26.31 -5.32 -0.88
N THR A 90 26.20 -4.90 0.39
CA THR A 90 24.94 -4.44 1.00
C THR A 90 24.64 -2.96 0.71
N GLY A 91 25.56 -2.23 0.11
CA GLY A 91 25.42 -0.83 -0.28
C GLY A 91 25.42 -0.68 -1.80
N VAL A 92 26.60 -0.46 -2.37
CA VAL A 92 26.76 -0.10 -3.78
C VAL A 92 26.20 -1.18 -4.73
N ALA A 93 26.54 -2.45 -4.51
CA ALA A 93 26.07 -3.53 -5.38
C ALA A 93 24.55 -3.73 -5.27
N LEU A 94 24.01 -3.61 -4.05
CA LEU A 94 22.56 -3.69 -3.83
C LEU A 94 21.82 -2.53 -4.49
N ASN A 95 22.37 -1.32 -4.42
CA ASN A 95 21.78 -0.15 -5.09
C ASN A 95 21.73 -0.33 -6.62
N VAL A 96 22.82 -0.84 -7.21
CA VAL A 96 22.87 -1.22 -8.63
C VAL A 96 21.87 -2.33 -8.97
N TYR A 97 21.72 -3.33 -8.10
CA TYR A 97 20.76 -4.43 -8.29
C TYR A 97 19.30 -3.97 -8.21
N LEU A 98 18.96 -3.11 -7.26
CA LEU A 98 17.61 -2.59 -7.09
C LEU A 98 17.18 -1.71 -8.26
N TYR A 99 18.16 -1.09 -8.96
CA TYR A 99 17.89 -0.22 -10.11
C TYR A 99 16.72 0.75 -9.88
N GLU A 100 16.81 1.51 -8.79
CA GLU A 100 15.76 2.47 -8.43
C GLU A 100 15.60 3.51 -9.53
N ARG A 101 14.36 3.69 -9.95
CA ARG A 101 14.05 4.67 -11.00
C ARG A 101 14.08 6.08 -10.40
N PRO A 102 14.63 7.07 -11.12
CA PRO A 102 14.43 8.45 -10.74
C PRO A 102 12.93 8.74 -10.58
N PHE A 103 12.57 9.51 -9.57
CA PHE A 103 11.19 9.88 -9.28
C PHE A 103 10.29 8.73 -8.76
N GLU A 104 10.87 7.71 -8.17
CA GLU A 104 10.06 6.77 -7.39
C GLU A 104 9.46 7.47 -6.15
N PRO A 105 8.19 7.21 -5.82
CA PRO A 105 7.53 7.87 -4.70
C PRO A 105 8.03 7.38 -3.33
N ARG A 106 8.92 6.39 -3.28
CA ARG A 106 9.44 5.80 -2.05
C ARG A 106 10.91 5.42 -2.21
N GLU A 107 11.76 6.00 -1.38
CA GLU A 107 13.13 5.52 -1.20
C GLU A 107 13.18 4.19 -0.45
N ARG A 108 14.19 3.43 -0.77
CA ARG A 108 14.43 2.10 -0.20
C ARG A 108 15.69 2.05 0.64
N ASP A 109 16.02 3.13 1.32
CA ASP A 109 17.19 3.25 2.19
C ASP A 109 17.30 2.11 3.19
N TYR A 110 16.15 1.61 3.67
CA TYR A 110 16.12 0.47 4.56
C TYR A 110 16.77 -0.79 3.96
N ALA A 111 16.83 -0.92 2.64
CA ALA A 111 17.53 -2.02 1.98
C ALA A 111 19.05 -1.92 2.15
N LEU A 112 19.56 -0.70 2.34
CA LEU A 112 20.98 -0.40 2.48
C LEU A 112 21.48 -0.45 3.95
N VAL A 113 20.61 -0.86 4.89
CA VAL A 113 20.90 -0.87 6.33
C VAL A 113 22.20 -1.61 6.69
N GLY A 114 22.55 -2.65 5.95
CA GLY A 114 23.80 -3.38 6.14
C GLY A 114 25.03 -2.51 5.95
N SER A 115 25.06 -1.66 4.92
CA SER A 115 26.18 -0.72 4.67
C SER A 115 26.24 0.39 5.72
N PHE A 116 25.10 0.91 6.16
CA PHE A 116 25.05 1.90 7.24
C PHE A 116 25.54 1.32 8.57
N TYR A 117 25.20 0.08 8.85
CA TYR A 117 25.69 -0.63 10.03
C TYR A 117 27.23 -0.78 10.01
N VAL A 118 27.80 -1.20 8.87
CA VAL A 118 29.27 -1.28 8.74
C VAL A 118 29.92 0.09 8.88
N PHE A 119 29.32 1.13 8.31
CA PHE A 119 29.85 2.48 8.43
C PHE A 119 29.87 2.95 9.89
N SER A 120 28.85 2.62 10.67
CA SER A 120 28.80 2.93 12.12
C SER A 120 29.89 2.21 12.91
N ILE A 121 30.27 0.98 12.51
CA ILE A 121 31.45 0.29 13.06
C ILE A 121 32.72 1.08 12.77
N TRP A 122 32.90 1.58 11.55
CA TRP A 122 34.06 2.42 11.22
C TRP A 122 34.08 3.72 12.01
N ILE A 123 32.93 4.36 12.28
CA ILE A 123 32.86 5.51 13.17
C ILE A 123 33.41 5.16 14.57
N GLY A 124 33.00 4.03 15.15
CA GLY A 124 33.54 3.56 16.44
C GLY A 124 35.05 3.27 16.40
N LEU A 125 35.53 2.63 15.33
CA LEU A 125 36.96 2.40 15.10
C LEU A 125 37.73 3.71 14.89
N GLY A 126 37.10 4.73 14.31
CA GLY A 126 37.65 6.07 14.14
C GLY A 126 37.93 6.72 15.50
N CYS A 127 37.02 6.59 16.46
CA CYS A 127 37.26 7.04 17.83
C CYS A 127 38.49 6.34 18.45
N MET A 128 38.64 5.02 18.26
CA MET A 128 39.82 4.27 18.70
C MET A 128 41.11 4.76 18.01
N GLY A 129 41.06 5.03 16.71
CA GLY A 129 42.19 5.58 15.95
C GLY A 129 42.65 6.95 16.50
N VAL A 130 41.66 7.83 16.77
CA VAL A 130 41.93 9.15 17.37
C VAL A 130 42.54 9.01 18.79
N ILE A 131 41.98 8.10 19.63
CA ILE A 131 42.55 7.84 20.97
C ILE A 131 43.99 7.41 20.85
N LYS A 132 44.30 6.44 20.00
CA LYS A 132 45.66 5.94 19.81
C LYS A 132 46.61 7.08 19.41
N LYS A 133 46.20 7.94 18.49
CA LYS A 133 47.03 9.06 18.02
C LYS A 133 47.25 10.11 19.09
N ILE A 134 46.22 10.49 19.82
CA ILE A 134 46.34 11.48 20.93
C ILE A 134 47.13 10.94 22.11
N SER A 135 47.05 9.63 22.36
CA SER A 135 47.82 8.98 23.43
C SER A 135 49.32 8.98 23.19
N GLU A 136 49.79 9.34 21.98
CA GLU A 136 51.21 9.58 21.71
C GLU A 136 51.73 10.88 22.38
N TYR A 137 50.82 11.82 22.68
CA TYR A 137 51.16 13.16 23.19
C TYR A 137 50.73 13.36 24.66
N ILE A 138 49.66 12.71 25.10
CA ILE A 138 49.15 12.83 26.49
C ILE A 138 48.84 11.45 27.07
N SER A 139 48.78 11.37 28.40
CA SER A 139 48.48 10.11 29.09
C SER A 139 47.16 9.50 28.58
N ASN A 140 47.16 8.22 28.33
CA ASN A 140 45.97 7.46 27.87
C ASN A 140 44.81 7.54 28.88
N ARG A 141 45.09 7.73 30.19
CA ARG A 141 44.04 7.94 31.21
C ARG A 141 43.25 9.20 31.00
N VAL A 142 43.82 10.22 30.32
CA VAL A 142 43.18 11.49 29.99
C VAL A 142 42.67 11.46 28.53
N ALA A 143 43.50 10.96 27.62
CA ALA A 143 43.14 10.91 26.18
C ALA A 143 41.84 10.14 25.93
N SER A 144 41.70 8.95 26.49
CA SER A 144 40.55 8.10 26.23
C SER A 144 39.20 8.72 26.61
N PRO A 145 38.97 9.17 27.86
CA PRO A 145 37.68 9.77 28.21
C PRO A 145 37.41 11.08 27.48
N LEU A 146 38.45 11.89 27.24
CA LEU A 146 38.31 13.15 26.51
C LEU A 146 37.85 12.91 25.06
N VAL A 147 38.53 12.01 24.33
CA VAL A 147 38.21 11.71 22.94
C VAL A 147 36.83 11.05 22.84
N VAL A 148 36.50 10.09 23.70
CA VAL A 148 35.20 9.46 23.72
C VAL A 148 34.10 10.50 23.96
N MET A 149 34.27 11.41 24.90
CA MET A 149 33.30 12.47 25.16
C MET A 149 33.11 13.39 23.97
N ILE A 150 34.20 13.82 23.33
CA ILE A 150 34.13 14.64 22.12
C ILE A 150 33.41 13.88 20.97
N CYS A 151 33.81 12.64 20.69
CA CYS A 151 33.18 11.83 19.65
C CYS A 151 31.70 11.61 19.91
N LEU A 152 31.28 11.38 21.18
CA LEU A 152 29.86 11.26 21.53
C LEU A 152 29.11 12.57 21.31
N LEU A 153 29.70 13.72 21.58
CA LEU A 153 29.05 15.02 21.34
C LEU A 153 28.92 15.34 19.86
N VAL A 154 29.96 15.13 19.05
CA VAL A 154 29.99 15.56 17.64
C VAL A 154 29.37 14.56 16.69
N VAL A 155 29.07 13.34 17.11
CA VAL A 155 28.41 12.35 16.23
C VAL A 155 27.07 11.93 16.82
N PRO A 156 26.92 11.00 17.78
CA PRO A 156 25.60 10.53 18.16
C PRO A 156 24.72 11.61 18.82
N PHE A 157 25.29 12.49 19.65
CA PHE A 157 24.49 13.55 20.27
C PHE A 157 24.03 14.60 19.24
N LEU A 158 24.92 15.06 18.36
CA LEU A 158 24.57 15.98 17.29
C LEU A 158 23.48 15.40 16.38
N MET A 159 23.64 14.14 15.96
CA MET A 159 22.66 13.46 15.14
C MET A 159 21.32 13.28 15.87
N ALA A 160 21.35 12.85 17.13
CA ALA A 160 20.15 12.68 17.93
C ALA A 160 19.42 14.02 18.13
N PHE A 161 20.15 15.10 18.41
CA PHE A 161 19.57 16.42 18.62
C PHE A 161 18.89 16.96 17.36
N GLN A 162 19.54 16.85 16.20
CA GLN A 162 19.00 17.38 14.96
C GLN A 162 17.89 16.52 14.36
N ASN A 163 17.92 15.19 14.57
CA ASN A 163 16.88 14.30 14.03
C ASN A 163 15.72 14.08 15.01
N TRP A 164 15.74 14.62 16.21
CA TRP A 164 14.73 14.34 17.24
C TRP A 164 13.32 14.68 16.78
N ASP A 165 13.14 15.85 16.21
CA ASP A 165 11.82 16.32 15.75
C ASP A 165 11.35 15.61 14.46
N ASP A 166 12.29 15.21 13.59
CA ASP A 166 11.99 14.41 12.39
C ASP A 166 11.52 13.00 12.72
N HIS A 167 12.12 12.39 13.75
CA HIS A 167 11.90 10.99 14.10
C HIS A 167 10.98 10.82 15.32
N ASN A 168 10.48 11.91 15.88
CA ASN A 168 9.51 11.85 16.96
C ASN A 168 8.17 11.29 16.45
N ARG A 169 7.80 10.10 16.92
CA ARG A 169 6.57 9.40 16.61
C ARG A 169 5.59 9.34 17.78
N SER A 170 5.79 10.20 18.80
CA SER A 170 4.92 10.22 20.00
C SER A 170 3.49 10.67 19.70
N ASN A 171 3.29 11.52 18.66
CA ASN A 171 2.00 12.13 18.35
C ASN A 171 1.50 11.98 16.89
N PRO A 172 1.86 10.95 16.10
CA PRO A 172 1.35 10.79 14.75
C PRO A 172 0.02 10.03 14.74
N TYR A 173 -1.07 10.70 15.10
CA TYR A 173 -2.42 10.11 15.14
C TYR A 173 -3.10 9.98 13.78
N THR A 174 -2.44 10.34 12.68
CA THR A 174 -3.05 10.35 11.33
C THR A 174 -3.59 8.98 10.93
N ALA A 175 -2.85 7.91 11.13
CA ALA A 175 -3.29 6.55 10.79
C ALA A 175 -4.48 6.12 11.65
N GLN A 176 -4.46 6.43 12.95
CA GLN A 176 -5.55 6.15 13.87
C GLN A 176 -6.82 6.94 13.50
N SER A 177 -6.67 8.24 13.25
CA SER A 177 -7.81 9.09 12.86
C SER A 177 -8.42 8.63 11.54
N LEU A 178 -7.58 8.30 10.54
CA LEU A 178 -8.03 7.81 9.25
C LEU A 178 -8.82 6.50 9.38
N SER A 179 -8.28 5.53 10.12
CA SER A 179 -8.92 4.24 10.31
C SER A 179 -10.25 4.35 11.06
N ARG A 180 -10.29 5.15 12.11
CA ARG A 180 -11.53 5.41 12.86
C ARG A 180 -12.56 6.11 11.99
N SER A 181 -12.14 7.08 11.15
CA SER A 181 -13.01 7.77 10.21
C SER A 181 -13.59 6.85 9.15
N TYR A 182 -12.80 5.91 8.60
CA TYR A 182 -13.31 4.89 7.71
C TYR A 182 -14.35 3.99 8.40
N LEU A 183 -14.01 3.44 9.58
CA LEU A 183 -14.91 2.54 10.30
C LEU A 183 -16.17 3.24 10.84
N GLN A 184 -16.06 4.53 11.18
CA GLN A 184 -17.20 5.34 11.60
C GLN A 184 -18.16 5.65 10.46
N SER A 185 -17.63 5.74 9.23
CA SER A 185 -18.43 5.91 8.01
C SER A 185 -19.24 4.67 7.62
N ILE A 186 -18.97 3.52 8.25
CA ILE A 186 -19.63 2.24 7.95
C ILE A 186 -20.82 2.03 8.90
N GLN A 187 -21.95 1.59 8.37
CA GLN A 187 -23.16 1.24 9.12
C GLN A 187 -22.84 0.28 10.29
N LYS A 188 -23.39 0.58 11.47
CA LYS A 188 -23.20 -0.24 12.68
C LYS A 188 -24.10 -1.48 12.65
N ASP A 189 -23.67 -2.55 13.32
CA ASP A 189 -24.44 -3.75 13.63
C ASP A 189 -25.04 -4.48 12.42
N LYS A 190 -24.43 -4.33 11.24
CA LYS A 190 -24.86 -4.98 9.99
C LYS A 190 -23.86 -5.99 9.45
N GLY A 191 -22.76 -6.25 10.17
CA GLY A 191 -21.71 -7.17 9.73
C GLY A 191 -21.13 -6.78 8.37
N ALA A 192 -20.93 -5.49 8.15
CA ALA A 192 -20.49 -4.94 6.86
C ALA A 192 -19.15 -5.54 6.38
N ILE A 193 -18.96 -5.53 5.08
CA ILE A 193 -17.71 -5.92 4.43
C ILE A 193 -17.10 -4.65 3.83
N ILE A 194 -15.82 -4.39 4.09
CA ILE A 194 -15.08 -3.31 3.45
C ILE A 194 -13.89 -3.85 2.66
N PHE A 195 -13.82 -3.52 1.38
CA PHE A 195 -12.66 -3.77 0.54
C PHE A 195 -11.69 -2.59 0.62
N THR A 196 -10.45 -2.89 0.97
CA THR A 196 -9.31 -1.97 0.92
C THR A 196 -8.42 -2.32 -0.26
N ILE A 197 -7.65 -1.37 -0.78
CA ILE A 197 -6.88 -1.61 -2.02
C ILE A 197 -5.45 -2.02 -1.73
N GLY A 198 -4.80 -1.38 -0.78
CA GLY A 198 -3.39 -1.60 -0.47
C GLY A 198 -3.09 -1.55 1.02
N ASP A 199 -1.81 -1.42 1.33
CA ASP A 199 -1.31 -1.48 2.71
C ASP A 199 -1.74 -0.28 3.55
N ASN A 200 -1.77 0.91 2.95
CA ASN A 200 -1.95 2.17 3.68
C ASN A 200 -3.31 2.30 4.37
N ASP A 201 -4.36 1.87 3.72
CA ASP A 201 -5.71 1.86 4.28
C ASP A 201 -5.96 0.58 5.12
N THR A 202 -5.44 -0.56 4.68
CA THR A 202 -5.64 -1.84 5.36
C THR A 202 -4.98 -1.88 6.74
N PHE A 203 -3.70 -1.53 6.82
CA PHE A 203 -2.96 -1.66 8.09
C PHE A 203 -3.46 -0.69 9.16
N ALA A 204 -3.92 0.48 8.75
CA ALA A 204 -4.57 1.40 9.67
C ALA A 204 -5.88 0.81 10.24
N LEU A 205 -6.69 0.14 9.40
CA LEU A 205 -7.92 -0.54 9.84
C LEU A 205 -7.61 -1.73 10.75
N TRP A 206 -6.62 -2.55 10.41
CA TRP A 206 -6.19 -3.65 11.29
C TRP A 206 -5.71 -3.15 12.65
N TYR A 207 -4.94 -2.05 12.68
CA TYR A 207 -4.55 -1.44 13.96
C TYR A 207 -5.78 -1.08 14.81
N ALA A 208 -6.77 -0.40 14.22
CA ALA A 208 -7.97 -0.04 14.95
C ALA A 208 -8.78 -1.25 15.43
N GLN A 209 -8.86 -2.31 14.62
CA GLN A 209 -9.60 -3.52 14.96
C GLN A 209 -8.85 -4.42 15.94
N ASP A 210 -7.56 -4.72 15.67
CA ASP A 210 -6.80 -5.71 16.43
C ASP A 210 -6.20 -5.16 17.73
N ILE A 211 -5.84 -3.87 17.75
CA ILE A 211 -5.19 -3.27 18.92
C ILE A 211 -6.18 -2.46 19.76
N GLU A 212 -7.08 -1.70 19.13
CA GLU A 212 -8.04 -0.87 19.83
C GLU A 212 -9.39 -1.56 20.08
N GLY A 213 -9.64 -2.72 19.44
CA GLY A 213 -10.91 -3.42 19.50
C GLY A 213 -12.07 -2.62 18.89
N TYR A 214 -11.76 -1.70 17.95
CA TYR A 214 -12.75 -0.76 17.41
C TYR A 214 -13.40 -1.33 16.15
N ARG A 215 -14.75 -1.44 16.15
CA ARG A 215 -15.56 -1.90 15.02
C ARG A 215 -15.10 -3.27 14.46
N THR A 216 -14.89 -4.22 15.35
CA THR A 216 -14.54 -5.62 15.03
C THR A 216 -15.71 -6.40 14.37
N ASP A 217 -16.91 -5.78 14.30
CA ASP A 217 -18.06 -6.24 13.53
C ASP A 217 -17.87 -6.13 12.00
N VAL A 218 -16.96 -5.25 11.56
CA VAL A 218 -16.70 -4.99 10.13
C VAL A 218 -15.65 -5.96 9.59
N ARG A 219 -15.96 -6.64 8.49
CA ARG A 219 -14.99 -7.52 7.80
C ARG A 219 -14.11 -6.72 6.85
N THR A 220 -12.87 -6.46 7.26
CA THR A 220 -11.86 -5.79 6.42
C THR A 220 -11.20 -6.79 5.48
N ILE A 221 -11.24 -6.51 4.17
CA ILE A 221 -10.67 -7.36 3.11
C ILE A 221 -9.69 -6.54 2.29
N ASN A 222 -8.41 -6.91 2.32
CA ASN A 222 -7.40 -6.34 1.45
C ASN A 222 -7.51 -6.97 0.05
N SER A 223 -7.81 -6.17 -0.97
CA SER A 223 -7.98 -6.63 -2.35
C SER A 223 -6.71 -7.25 -2.92
N SER A 224 -5.54 -6.72 -2.59
CA SER A 224 -4.26 -7.27 -3.08
C SER A 224 -3.99 -8.65 -2.48
N LEU A 225 -4.18 -8.81 -1.16
CA LEU A 225 -4.00 -10.08 -0.47
C LEU A 225 -5.07 -11.12 -0.85
N LEU A 226 -6.27 -10.68 -1.26
CA LEU A 226 -7.35 -11.57 -1.73
C LEU A 226 -6.95 -12.36 -3.01
N GLY A 227 -5.83 -12.02 -3.63
CA GLY A 227 -5.20 -12.82 -4.69
C GLY A 227 -4.41 -14.04 -4.20
N THR A 228 -4.27 -14.23 -2.88
CA THR A 228 -3.51 -15.34 -2.27
C THR A 228 -4.44 -16.34 -1.57
N ASP A 229 -4.14 -17.62 -1.69
CA ASP A 229 -4.94 -18.70 -1.14
C ASP A 229 -5.05 -18.67 0.39
N TRP A 230 -3.92 -18.49 1.08
CA TRP A 230 -3.88 -18.41 2.55
C TRP A 230 -4.76 -17.27 3.11
N TYR A 231 -4.81 -16.13 2.42
CA TYR A 231 -5.62 -15.01 2.88
C TYR A 231 -7.12 -15.25 2.63
N ILE A 232 -7.46 -15.90 1.50
CA ILE A 232 -8.84 -16.32 1.24
C ILE A 232 -9.30 -17.30 2.32
N ASP A 233 -8.48 -18.28 2.69
CA ASP A 233 -8.77 -19.22 3.79
C ASP A 233 -8.99 -18.49 5.12
N GLN A 234 -8.19 -17.45 5.39
CA GLN A 234 -8.35 -16.63 6.58
C GLN A 234 -9.68 -15.85 6.53
N MET A 235 -10.04 -15.28 5.38
CA MET A 235 -11.30 -14.54 5.22
C MET A 235 -12.54 -15.43 5.35
N LYS A 236 -12.42 -16.72 5.10
CA LYS A 236 -13.49 -17.73 5.26
C LYS A 236 -13.66 -18.23 6.70
N ARG A 237 -12.90 -17.69 7.65
CA ARG A 237 -13.05 -17.99 9.08
C ARG A 237 -13.69 -16.80 9.80
N LYS A 238 -14.43 -17.07 10.87
CA LYS A 238 -14.92 -16.03 11.77
C LYS A 238 -13.73 -15.33 12.45
N THR A 239 -13.80 -14.02 12.56
CA THR A 239 -12.80 -13.20 13.25
C THR A 239 -13.54 -12.15 14.08
N TYR A 240 -13.32 -12.16 15.40
CA TYR A 240 -14.05 -11.35 16.36
C TYR A 240 -15.59 -11.48 16.18
N GLU A 241 -16.31 -10.37 16.04
CA GLU A 241 -17.74 -10.35 15.77
C GLU A 241 -18.07 -10.42 14.27
N SER A 242 -17.06 -10.33 13.38
CA SER A 242 -17.30 -10.38 11.94
C SER A 242 -17.44 -11.81 11.44
N GLU A 243 -18.52 -12.08 10.74
CA GLU A 243 -18.78 -13.37 10.11
C GLU A 243 -17.86 -13.63 8.91
N PRO A 244 -17.61 -14.90 8.54
CA PRO A 244 -16.89 -15.27 7.32
C PRO A 244 -17.41 -14.56 6.08
N ILE A 245 -16.56 -14.39 5.07
CA ILE A 245 -17.03 -13.92 3.75
C ILE A 245 -18.01 -14.93 3.15
N PRO A 246 -19.09 -14.47 2.51
CA PRO A 246 -19.98 -15.35 1.78
C PRO A 246 -19.30 -15.81 0.49
N SER A 247 -18.89 -17.08 0.45
CA SER A 247 -18.16 -17.68 -0.67
C SER A 247 -18.56 -19.13 -0.88
N GLN A 248 -18.84 -19.49 -2.13
CA GLN A 248 -19.09 -20.88 -2.52
C GLN A 248 -17.84 -21.64 -2.97
N MET A 249 -16.73 -20.94 -3.24
CA MET A 249 -15.52 -21.55 -3.77
C MET A 249 -14.80 -22.38 -2.71
N THR A 250 -14.40 -23.59 -3.06
CA THR A 250 -13.55 -24.46 -2.23
C THR A 250 -12.07 -24.09 -2.42
N HIS A 251 -11.21 -24.48 -1.47
CA HIS A 251 -9.77 -24.20 -1.53
C HIS A 251 -9.13 -24.61 -2.86
N ASP A 252 -9.47 -25.78 -3.37
CA ASP A 252 -8.92 -26.34 -4.62
C ASP A 252 -9.17 -25.42 -5.83
N LEU A 253 -10.21 -24.60 -5.79
CA LEU A 253 -10.57 -23.71 -6.89
C LEU A 253 -9.74 -22.40 -6.91
N TYR A 254 -9.16 -22.03 -5.77
CA TYR A 254 -8.33 -20.82 -5.65
C TYR A 254 -6.92 -21.07 -5.10
N ALA A 255 -6.50 -22.33 -4.96
CA ALA A 255 -5.14 -22.67 -4.57
C ALA A 255 -4.10 -21.97 -5.45
N TYR A 256 -2.87 -21.85 -4.96
CA TYR A 256 -1.78 -21.23 -5.70
C TYR A 256 -1.62 -21.84 -7.10
N GLY A 257 -1.54 -21.00 -8.10
CA GLY A 257 -1.44 -21.42 -9.52
C GLY A 257 -2.78 -21.84 -10.15
N VAL A 258 -3.87 -21.91 -9.37
CA VAL A 258 -5.20 -22.26 -9.88
C VAL A 258 -6.04 -20.99 -9.99
N ARG A 259 -6.57 -20.70 -11.16
CA ARG A 259 -7.40 -19.50 -11.45
C ARG A 259 -6.79 -18.16 -11.01
N ASP A 260 -5.46 -18.04 -11.02
CA ASP A 260 -4.79 -16.76 -10.72
C ASP A 260 -5.19 -15.67 -11.73
N VAL A 261 -5.37 -16.10 -12.99
CA VAL A 261 -5.82 -15.25 -14.09
C VAL A 261 -6.84 -16.03 -14.93
N ILE A 262 -8.04 -15.50 -15.06
CA ILE A 262 -9.08 -16.05 -15.91
C ILE A 262 -9.26 -15.13 -17.12
N ARG A 263 -8.99 -15.66 -18.33
CA ARG A 263 -8.95 -14.87 -19.56
C ARG A 263 -10.35 -14.71 -20.17
N TYR A 264 -10.61 -13.57 -20.75
CA TYR A 264 -11.81 -13.35 -21.56
C TYR A 264 -11.68 -13.98 -22.94
N GLN A 265 -12.76 -14.64 -23.38
CA GLN A 265 -12.91 -15.15 -24.74
C GLN A 265 -14.32 -14.78 -25.23
N PRO A 266 -14.48 -13.91 -26.22
CA PRO A 266 -15.78 -13.35 -26.64
C PRO A 266 -16.64 -14.36 -27.40
N VAL A 267 -17.13 -15.38 -26.70
CA VAL A 267 -17.99 -16.42 -27.27
C VAL A 267 -19.47 -16.02 -27.23
N LEU A 268 -19.88 -15.39 -26.13
CA LEU A 268 -21.27 -15.04 -25.82
C LEU A 268 -21.40 -13.56 -25.42
N ASP A 269 -20.65 -12.67 -26.08
CA ASP A 269 -20.57 -11.26 -25.68
C ASP A 269 -21.88 -10.48 -25.85
N SER A 270 -22.81 -10.98 -26.65
CA SER A 270 -24.18 -10.46 -26.79
C SER A 270 -25.08 -10.79 -25.59
N VAL A 271 -24.75 -11.83 -24.82
CA VAL A 271 -25.58 -12.35 -23.74
C VAL A 271 -25.10 -11.83 -22.38
N ARG A 272 -26.03 -11.36 -21.57
CA ARG A 272 -25.77 -11.01 -20.16
C ARG A 272 -26.09 -12.20 -19.26
N TRP A 273 -25.11 -12.62 -18.45
CA TRP A 273 -25.27 -13.76 -17.56
C TRP A 273 -25.63 -13.30 -16.14
N ASP A 274 -26.45 -14.12 -15.49
CA ASP A 274 -26.59 -14.04 -14.05
C ASP A 274 -25.24 -14.31 -13.36
N ILE A 275 -24.94 -13.59 -12.28
CA ILE A 275 -23.66 -13.72 -11.58
C ILE A 275 -23.45 -15.13 -11.02
N LYS A 276 -24.51 -15.83 -10.61
CA LYS A 276 -24.40 -17.23 -10.12
C LYS A 276 -24.05 -18.19 -11.24
N ASP A 277 -24.64 -18.01 -12.43
CA ASP A 277 -24.30 -18.83 -13.59
C ASP A 277 -22.85 -18.57 -14.04
N PHE A 278 -22.41 -17.31 -13.97
CA PHE A 278 -21.03 -16.95 -14.23
C PHE A 278 -20.09 -17.61 -13.22
N MET A 279 -20.38 -17.54 -11.92
CA MET A 279 -19.57 -18.18 -10.87
C MET A 279 -19.56 -19.70 -11.02
N ASN A 280 -20.66 -20.33 -11.37
CA ASN A 280 -20.73 -21.76 -11.67
C ASN A 280 -19.85 -22.15 -12.86
N TRP A 281 -19.81 -21.31 -13.91
CA TRP A 281 -18.94 -21.53 -15.05
C TRP A 281 -17.47 -21.46 -14.70
N ILE A 282 -17.04 -20.41 -14.03
CA ILE A 282 -15.61 -20.24 -13.70
C ILE A 282 -15.13 -21.18 -12.57
N SER A 283 -16.05 -21.71 -11.76
CA SER A 283 -15.75 -22.72 -10.74
C SER A 283 -15.70 -24.13 -11.31
N SER A 284 -16.20 -24.34 -12.52
CA SER A 284 -16.27 -25.66 -13.15
C SER A 284 -14.95 -26.06 -13.78
N ASP A 285 -14.58 -27.34 -13.61
CA ASP A 285 -13.46 -27.99 -14.32
C ASP A 285 -13.92 -28.81 -15.54
N HIS A 286 -15.17 -28.62 -15.97
CA HIS A 286 -15.68 -29.28 -17.16
C HIS A 286 -14.87 -28.88 -18.40
N PRO A 287 -14.55 -29.79 -19.35
CA PRO A 287 -13.75 -29.48 -20.53
C PRO A 287 -14.20 -28.24 -21.31
N ARG A 288 -15.52 -27.99 -21.39
CA ARG A 288 -16.08 -26.81 -22.09
C ARG A 288 -15.66 -25.46 -21.50
N THR A 289 -15.22 -25.41 -20.25
CA THR A 289 -14.76 -24.17 -19.59
C THR A 289 -13.28 -23.92 -19.82
N LYS A 290 -12.55 -24.87 -20.43
CA LYS A 290 -11.10 -24.79 -20.63
C LYS A 290 -10.72 -24.08 -21.93
N ILE A 291 -9.65 -23.33 -21.91
CA ILE A 291 -9.11 -22.63 -23.09
C ILE A 291 -8.80 -23.60 -24.23
N LYS A 292 -8.29 -24.80 -23.92
CA LYS A 292 -8.00 -25.85 -24.89
C LYS A 292 -9.22 -26.22 -25.74
N ASP A 293 -10.37 -26.46 -25.11
CA ASP A 293 -11.60 -26.80 -25.80
C ASP A 293 -12.09 -25.64 -26.70
N PHE A 294 -11.99 -24.40 -26.19
CA PHE A 294 -12.31 -23.21 -26.96
C PHE A 294 -11.44 -23.09 -28.24
N LEU A 295 -10.12 -23.22 -28.09
CA LEU A 295 -9.17 -23.13 -29.21
C LEU A 295 -9.44 -24.22 -30.24
N THR A 296 -9.65 -25.46 -29.83
CA THR A 296 -9.98 -26.59 -30.71
C THR A 296 -11.26 -26.32 -31.49
N LYS A 297 -12.32 -25.84 -30.86
CA LYS A 297 -13.60 -25.52 -31.50
C LYS A 297 -13.53 -24.35 -32.49
N THR A 298 -12.59 -23.42 -32.24
CA THR A 298 -12.37 -22.27 -33.13
C THR A 298 -11.32 -22.53 -34.23
N GLY A 299 -10.84 -23.78 -34.36
CA GLY A 299 -9.82 -24.16 -35.34
C GLY A 299 -8.43 -23.64 -35.08
N ARG A 300 -8.14 -23.22 -33.85
CA ARG A 300 -6.80 -22.78 -33.39
C ARG A 300 -6.07 -23.95 -32.74
N ASP A 301 -4.76 -24.04 -32.99
CA ASP A 301 -3.93 -25.07 -32.34
C ASP A 301 -3.68 -24.74 -30.87
N PRO A 302 -4.18 -25.55 -29.91
CA PRO A 302 -3.92 -25.35 -28.48
C PRO A 302 -2.43 -25.44 -28.11
N ASN A 303 -1.62 -26.17 -28.87
CA ASN A 303 -0.21 -26.39 -28.56
C ASN A 303 0.65 -25.13 -28.71
N GLN A 304 0.12 -24.05 -29.28
CA GLN A 304 0.77 -22.74 -29.28
C GLN A 304 0.80 -22.09 -27.89
N LEU A 305 0.02 -22.60 -26.93
CA LEU A 305 0.03 -22.11 -25.55
C LEU A 305 0.70 -23.12 -24.62
N PRO A 306 1.33 -22.65 -23.53
CA PRO A 306 1.80 -23.54 -22.47
C PRO A 306 0.68 -24.39 -21.89
N LYS A 307 0.96 -25.64 -21.49
CA LYS A 307 -0.04 -26.55 -20.92
C LYS A 307 -0.85 -25.96 -19.78
N SER A 308 -0.22 -25.19 -18.89
CA SER A 308 -0.90 -24.50 -17.78
C SER A 308 -1.97 -23.52 -18.27
N GLN A 309 -1.76 -22.86 -19.40
CA GLN A 309 -2.74 -21.94 -19.98
C GLN A 309 -3.83 -22.68 -20.75
N GLN A 310 -3.54 -23.83 -21.37
CA GLN A 310 -4.52 -24.66 -22.06
C GLN A 310 -5.61 -25.19 -21.11
N GLU A 311 -5.19 -25.61 -19.92
CA GLU A 311 -6.08 -26.12 -18.85
C GLU A 311 -6.75 -25.00 -18.04
N GLY A 312 -6.39 -23.73 -18.29
CA GLY A 312 -7.01 -22.59 -17.66
C GLY A 312 -8.48 -22.42 -18.04
N VAL A 313 -9.29 -21.92 -17.12
CA VAL A 313 -10.68 -21.56 -17.35
C VAL A 313 -10.75 -20.20 -18.03
N PHE A 314 -11.76 -19.98 -18.87
CA PHE A 314 -12.06 -18.68 -19.47
C PHE A 314 -13.48 -18.24 -19.15
N TYR A 315 -13.77 -16.94 -19.32
CA TYR A 315 -15.15 -16.45 -19.27
C TYR A 315 -15.62 -16.00 -20.66
N PRO A 316 -16.85 -16.43 -21.06
CA PRO A 316 -17.33 -16.25 -22.44
C PRO A 316 -18.07 -14.93 -22.68
N THR A 317 -18.47 -14.23 -21.61
CA THR A 317 -19.11 -12.91 -21.64
C THR A 317 -18.59 -12.05 -20.50
N ARG A 318 -18.42 -10.77 -20.75
CA ARG A 318 -18.08 -9.77 -19.73
C ARG A 318 -19.31 -9.10 -19.12
N LYS A 319 -20.49 -9.34 -19.66
CA LYS A 319 -21.75 -8.72 -19.24
C LYS A 319 -22.41 -9.54 -18.14
N ILE A 320 -22.31 -9.06 -16.92
CA ILE A 320 -22.80 -9.75 -15.73
C ILE A 320 -23.99 -8.99 -15.14
N ARG A 321 -24.97 -9.74 -14.66
CA ARG A 321 -26.15 -9.24 -13.97
C ARG A 321 -26.17 -9.78 -12.53
N VAL A 322 -26.25 -8.88 -11.58
CA VAL A 322 -26.41 -9.23 -10.16
C VAL A 322 -27.85 -8.97 -9.76
N PRO A 323 -28.63 -10.00 -9.45
CA PRO A 323 -30.01 -9.84 -8.97
C PRO A 323 -30.05 -9.05 -7.66
N VAL A 324 -31.09 -8.27 -7.45
CA VAL A 324 -31.29 -7.50 -6.23
C VAL A 324 -32.45 -8.07 -5.41
N ASN A 325 -32.15 -8.49 -4.19
CA ASN A 325 -33.14 -8.86 -3.22
C ASN A 325 -33.60 -7.60 -2.45
N LYS A 326 -34.69 -7.00 -2.90
CA LYS A 326 -35.21 -5.74 -2.34
C LYS A 326 -35.52 -5.83 -0.85
N GLU A 327 -36.02 -6.97 -0.38
CA GLU A 327 -36.30 -7.18 1.05
C GLU A 327 -35.02 -7.14 1.88
N ASN A 328 -33.98 -7.87 1.44
CA ASN A 328 -32.67 -7.86 2.10
C ASN A 328 -32.04 -6.47 2.07
N VAL A 329 -32.11 -5.75 0.95
CA VAL A 329 -31.59 -4.37 0.81
C VAL A 329 -32.18 -3.44 1.87
N LEU A 330 -33.50 -3.48 2.06
CA LEU A 330 -34.18 -2.65 3.04
C LEU A 330 -33.90 -3.12 4.47
N LYS A 331 -33.93 -4.43 4.72
CA LYS A 331 -33.66 -5.02 6.04
C LYS A 331 -32.22 -4.75 6.52
N SER A 332 -31.25 -4.83 5.63
CA SER A 332 -29.86 -4.53 5.94
C SER A 332 -29.55 -3.03 6.00
N GLY A 333 -30.47 -2.17 5.57
CA GLY A 333 -30.32 -0.73 5.55
C GLY A 333 -29.34 -0.24 4.47
N ILE A 334 -29.07 -1.06 3.43
CA ILE A 334 -28.21 -0.67 2.31
C ILE A 334 -28.79 0.55 1.59
N VAL A 335 -30.12 0.63 1.49
CA VAL A 335 -30.86 1.77 0.98
C VAL A 335 -31.84 2.24 2.04
N LYS A 336 -31.98 3.56 2.21
CA LYS A 336 -32.95 4.17 3.11
C LYS A 336 -34.39 3.85 2.64
N PRO A 337 -35.40 3.74 3.55
CA PRO A 337 -36.78 3.51 3.17
C PRO A 337 -37.32 4.53 2.16
N GLU A 338 -36.89 5.78 2.26
CA GLU A 338 -37.28 6.89 1.39
C GLU A 338 -36.86 6.72 -0.07
N ASP A 339 -35.78 5.97 -0.31
CA ASP A 339 -35.25 5.64 -1.65
C ASP A 339 -35.68 4.25 -2.13
N ALA A 340 -36.63 3.60 -1.44
CA ALA A 340 -37.07 2.25 -1.76
C ALA A 340 -37.68 2.06 -3.16
N ASP A 341 -38.21 3.12 -3.74
CA ASP A 341 -38.75 3.19 -5.10
C ASP A 341 -37.66 3.21 -6.17
N LYS A 342 -36.44 3.68 -5.81
CA LYS A 342 -35.28 3.78 -6.70
C LYS A 342 -34.49 2.47 -6.79
N ILE A 343 -34.80 1.47 -5.96
CA ILE A 343 -34.12 0.18 -5.95
C ILE A 343 -34.40 -0.56 -7.26
N LEU A 344 -33.33 -0.85 -8.01
CA LEU A 344 -33.38 -1.62 -9.24
C LEU A 344 -33.58 -3.12 -8.93
N PRO A 345 -34.25 -3.87 -9.84
CA PRO A 345 -34.38 -5.32 -9.69
C PRO A 345 -33.06 -6.08 -9.90
N TYR A 346 -32.08 -5.45 -10.51
CA TYR A 346 -30.73 -5.98 -10.75
C TYR A 346 -29.75 -4.84 -11.01
N ILE A 347 -28.46 -5.10 -10.79
CA ILE A 347 -27.38 -4.24 -11.27
C ILE A 347 -26.62 -4.94 -12.40
N ASP A 348 -26.27 -4.18 -13.42
CA ASP A 348 -25.55 -4.65 -14.60
C ASP A 348 -24.13 -4.11 -14.60
N ILE A 349 -23.16 -5.01 -14.62
CA ILE A 349 -21.74 -4.70 -14.61
C ILE A 349 -21.06 -5.27 -15.84
N ASN A 350 -19.98 -4.65 -16.27
CA ASN A 350 -19.15 -5.14 -17.38
C ASN A 350 -17.74 -5.39 -16.85
N LEU A 351 -17.29 -6.64 -16.95
CA LEU A 351 -15.95 -7.05 -16.56
C LEU A 351 -14.88 -6.54 -17.54
N PRO A 352 -13.58 -6.57 -17.15
CA PRO A 352 -12.47 -6.22 -18.04
C PRO A 352 -12.46 -7.02 -19.35
N GLU A 353 -11.91 -6.41 -20.41
CA GLU A 353 -11.84 -7.02 -21.75
C GLU A 353 -10.71 -8.02 -21.93
N THR A 354 -9.80 -8.12 -20.99
CA THR A 354 -8.60 -8.97 -21.11
C THR A 354 -8.68 -10.21 -20.24
N ALA A 355 -8.81 -9.98 -18.93
CA ALA A 355 -8.84 -11.02 -17.92
C ALA A 355 -9.37 -10.47 -16.60
N ILE A 356 -9.82 -11.34 -15.72
CA ILE A 356 -10.00 -11.08 -14.30
C ILE A 356 -8.92 -11.82 -13.51
N LEU A 357 -8.46 -11.19 -12.43
CA LEU A 357 -7.52 -11.77 -11.49
C LEU A 357 -8.26 -12.51 -10.35
N LYS A 358 -7.55 -13.33 -9.61
CA LYS A 358 -8.11 -14.11 -8.49
C LYS A 358 -8.84 -13.24 -7.46
N ASN A 359 -8.31 -12.07 -7.11
CA ASN A 359 -8.98 -11.14 -6.20
C ASN A 359 -10.32 -10.64 -6.74
N GLN A 360 -10.39 -10.33 -8.04
CA GLN A 360 -11.64 -9.92 -8.69
C GLN A 360 -12.64 -11.08 -8.78
N MET A 361 -12.16 -12.28 -9.07
CA MET A 361 -12.97 -13.50 -9.02
C MET A 361 -13.59 -13.71 -7.63
N MET A 362 -12.81 -13.56 -6.57
CA MET A 362 -13.30 -13.67 -5.20
C MET A 362 -14.26 -12.55 -4.81
N MET A 363 -14.06 -11.34 -5.31
CA MET A 363 -15.01 -10.24 -5.14
C MET A 363 -16.37 -10.57 -5.81
N LEU A 364 -16.35 -11.14 -7.02
CA LEU A 364 -17.57 -11.61 -7.70
C LEU A 364 -18.25 -12.74 -6.94
N ASP A 365 -17.50 -13.67 -6.37
CA ASP A 365 -18.03 -14.76 -5.55
C ASP A 365 -18.73 -14.23 -4.28
N ILE A 366 -18.12 -13.24 -3.62
CA ILE A 366 -18.75 -12.55 -2.47
C ILE A 366 -20.05 -11.86 -2.90
N LEU A 367 -20.05 -11.15 -4.04
CA LEU A 367 -21.26 -10.50 -4.56
C LEU A 367 -22.36 -11.51 -4.88
N ALA A 368 -22.02 -12.64 -5.49
CA ALA A 368 -22.96 -13.69 -5.88
C ALA A 368 -23.64 -14.35 -4.66
N ASN A 369 -22.92 -14.47 -3.54
CA ASN A 369 -23.37 -15.20 -2.36
C ASN A 369 -23.83 -14.29 -1.21
N ASN A 370 -23.64 -12.98 -1.30
CA ASN A 370 -24.06 -12.03 -0.27
C ASN A 370 -25.58 -11.83 -0.22
N ASP A 371 -26.27 -11.98 -1.34
CA ASP A 371 -27.73 -11.78 -1.47
C ASP A 371 -28.21 -10.48 -0.80
N TRP A 372 -27.41 -9.43 -0.82
CA TRP A 372 -27.65 -8.12 -0.21
C TRP A 372 -27.90 -8.14 1.31
N LYS A 373 -27.48 -9.19 2.00
CA LYS A 373 -27.66 -9.34 3.45
C LYS A 373 -26.70 -8.47 4.26
N ARG A 374 -25.51 -8.25 3.72
CA ARG A 374 -24.45 -7.46 4.35
C ARG A 374 -24.08 -6.29 3.45
N PRO A 375 -23.99 -5.05 4.00
CA PRO A 375 -23.50 -3.91 3.25
C PRO A 375 -22.05 -4.13 2.79
N ILE A 376 -21.75 -3.75 1.56
CA ILE A 376 -20.40 -3.83 0.98
C ILE A 376 -19.90 -2.42 0.72
N TYR A 377 -18.70 -2.15 1.23
CA TYR A 377 -18.02 -0.87 1.11
C TYR A 377 -16.66 -1.00 0.44
N PHE A 378 -16.15 0.12 -0.07
CA PHE A 378 -14.84 0.25 -0.69
C PHE A 378 -14.14 1.50 -0.17
N THR A 379 -12.81 1.42 0.08
CA THR A 379 -12.00 2.60 0.33
C THR A 379 -11.72 3.33 -0.98
N GLY A 380 -11.61 4.66 -0.94
CA GLY A 380 -11.45 5.49 -2.13
C GLY A 380 -10.01 5.62 -2.66
N GLY A 381 -9.10 4.70 -2.34
CA GLY A 381 -7.67 4.89 -2.52
C GLY A 381 -7.13 4.77 -3.95
N SER A 382 -7.74 4.00 -4.85
CA SER A 382 -7.29 3.82 -6.23
C SER A 382 -8.41 4.06 -7.21
N TYR A 383 -8.12 4.82 -8.26
CA TYR A 383 -9.04 5.09 -9.35
C TYR A 383 -8.79 4.18 -10.56
N SER A 384 -8.22 3.01 -10.34
CA SER A 384 -8.00 2.02 -11.40
C SER A 384 -9.31 1.33 -11.76
N ASP A 385 -9.68 1.35 -13.05
CA ASP A 385 -10.83 0.60 -13.58
C ASP A 385 -10.69 -0.91 -13.36
N SER A 386 -9.49 -1.39 -13.09
CA SER A 386 -9.20 -2.81 -12.85
C SER A 386 -9.65 -3.33 -11.49
N GLU A 387 -9.83 -2.47 -10.47
CA GLU A 387 -10.21 -2.90 -9.13
C GLU A 387 -11.74 -3.10 -9.02
N TYR A 388 -12.48 -2.08 -8.64
CA TYR A 388 -13.94 -2.13 -8.47
C TYR A 388 -14.69 -1.05 -9.26
N MET A 389 -13.99 -0.27 -10.09
CA MET A 389 -14.54 0.87 -10.82
C MET A 389 -15.61 0.47 -11.86
N TRP A 390 -15.65 -0.80 -12.25
CA TRP A 390 -16.73 -1.36 -13.07
C TRP A 390 -18.10 -1.32 -12.37
N MET A 391 -18.15 -1.09 -11.04
CA MET A 391 -19.38 -0.85 -10.25
C MET A 391 -19.65 0.63 -9.96
N LYS A 392 -18.83 1.58 -10.45
CA LYS A 392 -18.87 3.00 -10.05
C LYS A 392 -20.25 3.67 -10.15
N LYS A 393 -21.11 3.22 -11.08
CA LYS A 393 -22.48 3.74 -11.23
C LYS A 393 -23.43 3.35 -10.10
N TYR A 394 -23.03 2.40 -9.28
CA TYR A 394 -23.81 1.84 -8.18
C TYR A 394 -23.15 2.12 -6.82
N LEU A 395 -22.23 3.06 -6.76
CA LEU A 395 -21.59 3.46 -5.52
C LEU A 395 -22.28 4.67 -4.89
N GLN A 396 -22.28 4.73 -3.57
CA GLN A 396 -22.76 5.85 -2.78
C GLN A 396 -21.69 6.26 -1.77
N LEU A 397 -21.24 7.51 -1.82
CA LEU A 397 -20.25 8.04 -0.88
C LEU A 397 -20.93 8.31 0.47
N GLU A 398 -20.38 7.72 1.52
CA GLU A 398 -20.78 7.88 2.92
C GLU A 398 -19.52 8.17 3.75
N GLY A 399 -19.34 9.41 4.22
CA GLY A 399 -18.10 9.82 4.87
C GLY A 399 -16.88 9.62 3.98
N LEU A 400 -15.99 8.72 4.35
CA LEU A 400 -14.74 8.43 3.60
C LEU A 400 -14.79 7.13 2.79
N VAL A 401 -15.92 6.43 2.74
CA VAL A 401 -16.06 5.14 2.07
C VAL A 401 -17.18 5.16 1.03
N TYR A 402 -17.11 4.24 0.07
CA TYR A 402 -18.14 4.06 -0.95
C TYR A 402 -18.94 2.79 -0.67
N LYS A 403 -20.24 2.92 -0.46
CA LYS A 403 -21.17 1.80 -0.30
C LYS A 403 -21.71 1.35 -1.65
N LEU A 404 -21.78 0.04 -1.88
CA LEU A 404 -22.49 -0.54 -3.03
C LEU A 404 -23.99 -0.48 -2.77
N VAL A 405 -24.73 0.22 -3.64
CA VAL A 405 -26.17 0.36 -3.58
C VAL A 405 -26.82 -0.04 -4.91
N PRO A 406 -27.98 -0.68 -4.91
CA PRO A 406 -28.69 -1.06 -6.15
C PRO A 406 -29.48 0.11 -6.74
N ILE A 407 -28.88 1.30 -6.75
CA ILE A 407 -29.43 2.52 -7.36
C ILE A 407 -28.43 3.01 -8.38
N LYS A 408 -28.85 3.12 -9.62
CA LYS A 408 -27.97 3.57 -10.71
C LYS A 408 -27.89 5.09 -10.73
N THR A 409 -26.67 5.61 -10.80
CA THR A 409 -26.42 7.04 -10.98
C THR A 409 -25.72 7.27 -12.31
N ASP A 410 -26.24 8.16 -13.13
CA ASP A 410 -25.57 8.58 -14.35
C ASP A 410 -24.43 9.55 -13.99
N LEU A 411 -23.21 9.12 -14.32
CA LEU A 411 -22.01 9.89 -14.05
C LEU A 411 -21.88 11.00 -15.10
N GLY A 412 -21.82 12.25 -14.66
CA GLY A 412 -21.54 13.38 -15.53
C GLY A 412 -20.14 13.25 -16.15
N LYS A 413 -19.99 13.67 -17.39
CA LYS A 413 -18.69 13.68 -18.09
C LYS A 413 -17.68 14.67 -17.48
N GLU A 414 -18.18 15.63 -16.70
CA GLU A 414 -17.42 16.78 -16.20
C GLU A 414 -16.53 16.45 -15.00
N ASN A 415 -16.84 15.40 -14.23
CA ASN A 415 -16.03 15.01 -13.07
C ASN A 415 -15.75 13.49 -13.07
N PRO A 416 -14.61 13.06 -13.65
CA PRO A 416 -14.23 11.65 -13.70
C PRO A 416 -13.93 11.05 -12.31
N TYR A 417 -13.81 11.89 -11.27
CA TYR A 417 -13.52 11.46 -9.90
C TYR A 417 -14.78 11.21 -9.06
N LEU A 418 -15.95 11.63 -9.52
CA LEU A 418 -17.21 11.31 -8.87
C LEU A 418 -17.62 9.87 -9.21
N MET A 419 -17.70 9.04 -8.17
CA MET A 419 -18.19 7.67 -8.26
C MET A 419 -19.60 7.60 -7.69
N GLY A 420 -20.59 7.39 -8.56
CA GLY A 420 -21.97 7.19 -8.15
C GLY A 420 -22.62 8.42 -7.53
N ARG A 421 -23.33 8.22 -6.42
CA ARG A 421 -24.10 9.27 -5.71
C ARG A 421 -23.48 9.61 -4.34
N ILE A 422 -23.94 10.71 -3.76
CA ILE A 422 -23.59 11.13 -2.40
C ILE A 422 -24.89 11.18 -1.58
N ASP A 423 -24.88 10.59 -0.39
CA ASP A 423 -25.89 10.82 0.62
C ASP A 423 -25.49 12.06 1.43
N SER A 424 -26.07 13.22 1.09
CA SER A 424 -25.66 14.50 1.68
C SER A 424 -26.00 14.64 3.16
N GLU A 425 -27.09 14.05 3.63
CA GLU A 425 -27.48 14.08 5.04
C GLU A 425 -26.53 13.22 5.86
N LEU A 426 -26.36 11.96 5.45
CA LEU A 426 -25.44 11.06 6.13
C LEU A 426 -24.00 11.57 6.07
N MET A 427 -23.61 12.17 4.92
CA MET A 427 -22.28 12.80 4.78
C MET A 427 -22.11 13.94 5.78
N TYR A 428 -23.11 14.81 5.95
CA TYR A 428 -23.07 15.90 6.91
C TYR A 428 -22.91 15.36 8.34
N ASP A 429 -23.72 14.37 8.72
CA ASP A 429 -23.69 13.79 10.07
C ASP A 429 -22.33 13.14 10.38
N ILE A 430 -21.76 12.39 9.41
CA ILE A 430 -20.46 11.75 9.58
C ILE A 430 -19.36 12.80 9.69
N VAL A 431 -19.33 13.80 8.80
CA VAL A 431 -18.30 14.84 8.80
C VAL A 431 -18.36 15.67 10.09
N MET A 432 -19.55 15.99 10.58
CA MET A 432 -19.70 16.71 11.85
C MET A 432 -19.26 15.88 13.06
N GLN A 433 -19.49 14.57 13.05
CA GLN A 433 -18.97 13.66 14.10
C GLN A 433 -17.43 13.50 14.03
N LEU A 434 -16.84 13.57 12.85
CA LEU A 434 -15.38 13.49 12.67
C LEU A 434 -14.66 14.79 13.03
N SER A 435 -15.39 15.91 13.09
CA SER A 435 -14.84 17.23 13.45
C SER A 435 -14.84 17.51 14.96
N LEU A 436 -15.47 16.66 15.75
CA LEU A 436 -15.52 16.73 17.23
C LEU A 436 -14.50 15.76 17.83
#